data_d9a7753561588c2282079e07f6044bbb
#
_entry.id   d9a7753561588c2282079e07f6044bbb
#
_cell.length_a   1.000
_cell.length_b   1.000
_cell.length_c   1.000
_cell.angle_alpha   90.00
_cell.angle_beta   90.00
_cell.angle_gamma   90.00
#
_symmetry.space_group_name_H-M   'P 1'
#
loop_
_entity.id
_entity.type
_entity.pdbx_description
1 polymer ?
#
loop_
_entity_poly.entity_id
_entity_poly.type
_entity_poly.pdbx_seq_one_letter_code
_entity_poly.pdbx_strand_id
1 'polypeptide(L)'
;MYNVVLIRSNPVRPYPRLEKMANCLAKNGYGVTVLAWDRDSDYEPREEELKLKDSTVKIIRIGLKGQFSGGIKKNLKGLVGFQKFIYSWLKAHKDEYDVIHAYDFDTGYTARKCAKKFKKKFIYDIPDYYVDSHGLNGSVIGKLVKRMEDSVINRSDATIICTEERKEQILGTHPRKLYVIHNTPDVDISDENAAVEVHERLKLVYVGIFGRVRYIDKIAEAVAARTDCEFHIGGFGAGMESYFEDMANKYDNIKYYGRIPYDRTIELERECDVMCAIYDPSVPNHYYAAPNKFYEALSLGKPLLMARNTGMASVVEEHGIGEVIDYNFDSLNGAIDRLIAERYRSGEIAKKAKALYNSKYSWKQMERVIKEIYTEL
;
A
#
# COMPACT_ATOMS: atom_id res chain seq x y z
N MET A 1 -23.62 -15.39 -10.15
CA MET A 1 -22.32 -15.14 -9.51
C MET A 1 -21.31 -14.94 -10.62
N TYR A 2 -20.43 -13.90 -10.56
CA TYR A 2 -19.55 -13.54 -11.68
C TYR A 2 -18.25 -14.33 -11.64
N ASN A 3 -17.67 -14.57 -12.82
CA ASN A 3 -16.28 -14.92 -13.00
C ASN A 3 -15.45 -13.64 -13.21
N VAL A 4 -14.40 -13.44 -12.43
CA VAL A 4 -13.63 -12.20 -12.37
C VAL A 4 -12.20 -12.44 -12.80
N VAL A 5 -11.69 -11.58 -13.70
CA VAL A 5 -10.27 -11.55 -14.07
C VAL A 5 -9.61 -10.36 -13.41
N LEU A 6 -8.70 -10.60 -12.47
CA LEU A 6 -7.87 -9.58 -11.84
C LEU A 6 -6.56 -9.43 -12.62
N ILE A 7 -6.15 -8.20 -12.97
CA ILE A 7 -4.96 -7.98 -13.83
C ILE A 7 -3.98 -7.04 -13.14
N ARG A 8 -2.74 -7.49 -12.95
CA ARG A 8 -1.66 -6.70 -12.36
C ARG A 8 -0.34 -6.86 -13.09
N SER A 9 0.40 -5.75 -13.29
CA SER A 9 1.70 -5.71 -13.96
C SER A 9 2.88 -6.04 -13.05
N ASN A 10 2.71 -7.00 -12.14
CA ASN A 10 3.76 -7.55 -11.30
C ASN A 10 3.51 -9.05 -11.07
N PRO A 11 4.43 -9.80 -10.43
CA PRO A 11 4.25 -11.25 -10.24
C PRO A 11 3.16 -11.64 -9.22
N VAL A 12 2.52 -10.66 -8.53
CA VAL A 12 1.45 -10.87 -7.54
C VAL A 12 1.88 -11.73 -6.34
N ARG A 13 3.16 -11.96 -6.12
CA ARG A 13 3.63 -12.65 -4.93
C ARG A 13 4.99 -12.11 -4.48
N PRO A 14 4.97 -11.20 -3.47
CA PRO A 14 3.80 -10.70 -2.73
C PRO A 14 3.15 -9.46 -3.39
N TYR A 15 1.83 -9.40 -3.41
CA TYR A 15 1.07 -8.17 -3.64
C TYR A 15 -0.23 -8.17 -2.80
N PRO A 16 -0.15 -7.78 -1.51
CA PRO A 16 -1.22 -7.98 -0.53
C PRO A 16 -2.58 -7.40 -0.91
N ARG A 17 -2.63 -6.25 -1.65
CA ARG A 17 -3.88 -5.64 -2.08
C ARG A 17 -4.69 -6.57 -2.98
N LEU A 18 -4.06 -7.14 -4.02
CA LEU A 18 -4.75 -8.06 -4.93
C LEU A 18 -5.02 -9.41 -4.27
N GLU A 19 -4.07 -9.92 -3.48
CA GLU A 19 -4.21 -11.21 -2.79
C GLU A 19 -5.43 -11.19 -1.85
N LYS A 20 -5.61 -10.11 -1.08
CA LYS A 20 -6.78 -9.94 -0.20
C LYS A 20 -8.08 -9.76 -0.99
N MET A 21 -8.05 -9.01 -2.10
CA MET A 21 -9.20 -8.87 -2.99
C MET A 21 -9.62 -10.23 -3.56
N ALA A 22 -8.65 -11.00 -4.10
CA ALA A 22 -8.89 -12.33 -4.66
C ALA A 22 -9.45 -13.29 -3.61
N ASN A 23 -8.88 -13.26 -2.38
CA ASN A 23 -9.36 -14.08 -1.27
C ASN A 23 -10.80 -13.74 -0.87
N CYS A 24 -11.12 -12.45 -0.75
CA CYS A 24 -12.46 -11.98 -0.44
C CYS A 24 -13.47 -12.43 -1.51
N LEU A 25 -13.13 -12.29 -2.79
CA LEU A 25 -14.00 -12.71 -3.90
C LEU A 25 -14.21 -14.22 -3.90
N ALA A 26 -13.14 -15.01 -3.80
CA ALA A 26 -13.23 -16.48 -3.81
C ALA A 26 -14.04 -17.02 -2.63
N LYS A 27 -13.85 -16.48 -1.41
CA LYS A 27 -14.67 -16.83 -0.22
C LYS A 27 -16.15 -16.52 -0.40
N ASN A 28 -16.48 -15.52 -1.21
CA ASN A 28 -17.87 -15.17 -1.52
C ASN A 28 -18.39 -15.89 -2.78
N GLY A 29 -17.67 -16.92 -3.28
CA GLY A 29 -18.10 -17.83 -4.34
C GLY A 29 -17.91 -17.28 -5.76
N TYR A 30 -17.19 -16.17 -5.96
CA TYR A 30 -16.80 -15.72 -7.29
C TYR A 30 -15.70 -16.61 -7.88
N GLY A 31 -15.78 -16.94 -9.17
CA GLY A 31 -14.65 -17.52 -9.88
C GLY A 31 -13.57 -16.47 -10.10
N VAL A 32 -12.34 -16.72 -9.65
CA VAL A 32 -11.25 -15.73 -9.74
C VAL A 32 -10.09 -16.28 -10.56
N THR A 33 -9.69 -15.53 -11.58
CA THR A 33 -8.45 -15.76 -12.34
C THR A 33 -7.58 -14.52 -12.28
N VAL A 34 -6.29 -14.67 -12.05
CA VAL A 34 -5.32 -13.57 -12.00
C VAL A 34 -4.42 -13.59 -13.22
N LEU A 35 -4.24 -12.45 -13.90
CA LEU A 35 -3.22 -12.26 -14.93
C LEU A 35 -2.07 -11.43 -14.36
N ALA A 36 -0.84 -11.96 -14.42
CA ALA A 36 0.32 -11.37 -13.77
C ALA A 36 1.55 -11.33 -14.71
N TRP A 37 2.43 -10.37 -14.44
CA TRP A 37 3.69 -10.20 -15.17
C TRP A 37 4.88 -10.47 -14.23
N ASP A 38 5.62 -11.55 -14.53
CA ASP A 38 6.94 -11.80 -13.95
C ASP A 38 8.01 -11.05 -14.75
N ARG A 39 8.76 -10.17 -14.07
CA ARG A 39 9.83 -9.36 -14.68
C ARG A 39 11.23 -9.95 -14.53
N ASP A 40 11.37 -11.00 -13.75
CA ASP A 40 12.67 -11.58 -13.40
C ASP A 40 13.12 -12.63 -14.42
N SER A 41 12.18 -13.22 -15.17
CA SER A 41 12.42 -14.32 -16.09
C SER A 41 11.68 -14.16 -17.40
N ASP A 42 12.16 -14.83 -18.47
CA ASP A 42 11.47 -14.93 -19.76
C ASP A 42 10.88 -16.34 -19.90
N TYR A 43 9.54 -16.43 -20.02
CA TYR A 43 8.83 -17.68 -20.30
C TYR A 43 7.43 -17.41 -20.86
N GLU A 44 6.90 -18.39 -21.60
CA GLU A 44 5.53 -18.38 -22.10
C GLU A 44 4.50 -18.42 -20.95
N PRO A 45 3.25 -17.99 -21.18
CA PRO A 45 2.24 -18.00 -20.14
C PRO A 45 2.09 -19.35 -19.44
N ARG A 46 2.14 -19.33 -18.10
CA ARG A 46 1.99 -20.53 -17.26
C ARG A 46 0.81 -20.36 -16.34
N GLU A 47 0.00 -21.40 -16.25
CA GLU A 47 -1.07 -21.52 -15.27
C GLU A 47 -0.53 -22.14 -13.97
N GLU A 48 -0.82 -21.50 -12.84
CA GLU A 48 -0.39 -21.92 -11.52
C GLU A 48 -1.52 -21.70 -10.52
N GLU A 49 -1.37 -22.29 -9.34
CA GLU A 49 -2.24 -22.02 -8.19
C GLU A 49 -1.64 -20.91 -7.33
N LEU A 50 -2.44 -19.89 -7.05
CA LEU A 50 -2.15 -18.86 -6.06
C LEU A 50 -2.86 -19.22 -4.76
N LYS A 51 -2.10 -19.72 -3.79
CA LYS A 51 -2.59 -19.99 -2.43
C LYS A 51 -2.74 -18.67 -1.69
N LEU A 52 -3.92 -18.40 -1.19
CA LEU A 52 -4.30 -17.23 -0.40
C LEU A 52 -4.58 -17.64 1.05
N LYS A 53 -5.02 -16.72 1.89
CA LYS A 53 -5.27 -16.96 3.32
C LYS A 53 -6.31 -18.10 3.53
N ASP A 54 -7.45 -18.01 2.86
CA ASP A 54 -8.59 -18.92 3.06
C ASP A 54 -9.02 -19.62 1.77
N SER A 55 -8.36 -19.38 0.65
CA SER A 55 -8.75 -19.91 -0.65
C SER A 55 -7.54 -20.12 -1.56
N THR A 56 -7.77 -20.81 -2.68
CA THR A 56 -6.80 -20.95 -3.76
C THR A 56 -7.46 -20.51 -5.05
N VAL A 57 -6.78 -19.70 -5.85
CA VAL A 57 -7.27 -19.18 -7.12
C VAL A 57 -6.28 -19.45 -8.24
N LYS A 58 -6.78 -19.45 -9.47
CA LYS A 58 -5.95 -19.60 -10.69
C LYS A 58 -5.15 -18.32 -10.94
N ILE A 59 -3.86 -18.45 -11.26
CA ILE A 59 -3.02 -17.36 -11.74
C ILE A 59 -2.30 -17.76 -13.03
N ILE A 60 -2.33 -16.87 -14.02
CA ILE A 60 -1.61 -17.02 -15.27
C ILE A 60 -0.48 -16.00 -15.28
N ARG A 61 0.76 -16.45 -15.21
CA ARG A 61 1.94 -15.59 -15.29
C ARG A 61 2.61 -15.69 -16.65
N ILE A 62 3.05 -14.54 -17.17
CA ILE A 62 3.97 -14.47 -18.30
C ILE A 62 5.30 -13.90 -17.83
N GLY A 63 6.39 -14.54 -18.20
CA GLY A 63 7.75 -14.05 -17.96
C GLY A 63 8.19 -13.15 -19.12
N LEU A 64 8.44 -11.87 -18.80
CA LEU A 64 9.00 -10.90 -19.75
C LEU A 64 10.01 -10.05 -19.00
N LYS A 65 11.31 -10.30 -19.21
CA LYS A 65 12.39 -9.59 -18.50
C LYS A 65 12.21 -8.09 -18.52
N GLY A 66 12.30 -7.49 -17.34
CA GLY A 66 12.22 -6.07 -17.10
C GLY A 66 13.07 -5.69 -15.90
N GLN A 67 13.22 -4.39 -15.66
CA GLN A 67 13.97 -3.90 -14.52
C GLN A 67 13.00 -3.25 -13.54
N PHE A 68 12.92 -3.77 -12.30
CA PHE A 68 12.17 -3.11 -11.23
C PHE A 68 12.73 -1.69 -11.01
N SER A 69 11.87 -0.70 -10.91
CA SER A 69 12.23 0.74 -10.84
C SER A 69 13.03 1.28 -12.05
N GLY A 70 13.13 0.53 -13.15
CA GLY A 70 13.88 0.94 -14.35
C GLY A 70 13.22 2.01 -15.21
N GLY A 71 12.03 2.47 -14.84
CA GLY A 71 11.22 3.43 -15.58
C GLY A 71 10.63 2.87 -16.89
N ILE A 72 9.81 3.68 -17.55
CA ILE A 72 9.07 3.27 -18.77
C ILE A 72 10.03 2.88 -19.92
N LYS A 73 11.12 3.63 -20.12
CA LYS A 73 12.03 3.39 -21.25
C LYS A 73 12.68 2.00 -21.22
N LYS A 74 13.16 1.58 -20.03
CA LYS A 74 13.83 0.27 -19.87
C LYS A 74 12.84 -0.90 -19.91
N ASN A 75 11.57 -0.66 -19.58
CA ASN A 75 10.54 -1.69 -19.52
C ASN A 75 9.58 -1.71 -20.72
N LEU A 76 9.78 -0.85 -21.72
CA LEU A 76 8.83 -0.67 -22.83
C LEU A 76 8.51 -1.97 -23.57
N LYS A 77 9.54 -2.78 -23.88
CA LYS A 77 9.36 -4.07 -24.57
C LYS A 77 8.50 -5.04 -23.75
N GLY A 78 8.82 -5.18 -22.47
CA GLY A 78 8.05 -6.03 -21.55
C GLY A 78 6.62 -5.52 -21.37
N LEU A 79 6.44 -4.19 -21.21
CA LEU A 79 5.13 -3.58 -21.11
C LEU A 79 4.26 -3.85 -22.34
N VAL A 80 4.80 -3.65 -23.55
CA VAL A 80 4.09 -3.94 -24.82
C VAL A 80 3.77 -5.44 -24.92
N GLY A 81 4.71 -6.31 -24.54
CA GLY A 81 4.48 -7.76 -24.50
C GLY A 81 3.34 -8.13 -23.56
N PHE A 82 3.34 -7.55 -22.36
CA PHE A 82 2.27 -7.77 -21.37
C PHE A 82 0.90 -7.26 -21.86
N GLN A 83 0.84 -6.09 -22.53
CA GLN A 83 -0.39 -5.61 -23.15
C GLN A 83 -0.94 -6.58 -24.21
N LYS A 84 -0.05 -7.15 -25.04
CA LYS A 84 -0.44 -8.16 -26.03
C LYS A 84 -0.95 -9.43 -25.36
N PHE A 85 -0.29 -9.88 -24.30
CA PHE A 85 -0.73 -11.03 -23.50
C PHE A 85 -2.12 -10.80 -22.90
N ILE A 86 -2.37 -9.67 -22.22
CA ILE A 86 -3.69 -9.32 -21.67
C ILE A 86 -4.76 -9.42 -22.78
N TYR A 87 -4.53 -8.76 -23.91
CA TYR A 87 -5.49 -8.77 -25.00
C TYR A 87 -5.74 -10.19 -25.56
N SER A 88 -4.68 -10.96 -25.81
CA SER A 88 -4.79 -12.31 -26.38
C SER A 88 -5.51 -13.26 -25.42
N TRP A 89 -5.15 -13.23 -24.14
CA TRP A 89 -5.79 -14.08 -23.13
C TRP A 89 -7.28 -13.73 -22.96
N LEU A 90 -7.58 -12.46 -22.76
CA LEU A 90 -8.99 -12.00 -22.60
C LEU A 90 -9.84 -12.29 -23.85
N LYS A 91 -9.26 -12.25 -25.04
CA LYS A 91 -9.94 -12.62 -26.29
C LYS A 91 -10.23 -14.12 -26.37
N ALA A 92 -9.24 -14.96 -26.03
CA ALA A 92 -9.35 -16.41 -26.09
C ALA A 92 -10.40 -16.95 -25.09
N HIS A 93 -10.49 -16.34 -23.90
CA HIS A 93 -11.36 -16.78 -22.79
C HIS A 93 -12.60 -15.90 -22.58
N LYS A 94 -13.01 -15.13 -23.62
CA LYS A 94 -14.09 -14.12 -23.51
C LYS A 94 -15.42 -14.66 -22.98
N ASP A 95 -15.69 -15.94 -23.14
CA ASP A 95 -16.94 -16.59 -22.72
C ASP A 95 -16.83 -17.22 -21.31
N GLU A 96 -15.64 -17.12 -20.66
CA GLU A 96 -15.34 -17.72 -19.37
C GLU A 96 -15.35 -16.71 -18.21
N TYR A 97 -15.42 -15.41 -18.46
CA TYR A 97 -15.44 -14.36 -17.44
C TYR A 97 -16.51 -13.29 -17.74
N ASP A 98 -16.92 -12.60 -16.69
CA ASP A 98 -17.97 -11.57 -16.73
C ASP A 98 -17.40 -10.17 -16.42
N VAL A 99 -16.38 -10.11 -15.53
CA VAL A 99 -15.81 -8.88 -15.00
C VAL A 99 -14.29 -8.85 -15.22
N ILE A 100 -13.78 -7.72 -15.68
CA ILE A 100 -12.35 -7.40 -15.73
C ILE A 100 -12.08 -6.36 -14.66
N HIS A 101 -11.19 -6.67 -13.70
CA HIS A 101 -10.74 -5.76 -12.66
C HIS A 101 -9.23 -5.52 -12.82
N ALA A 102 -8.86 -4.33 -13.26
CA ALA A 102 -7.48 -3.98 -13.58
C ALA A 102 -6.92 -2.97 -12.58
N TYR A 103 -5.67 -3.21 -12.18
CA TYR A 103 -4.91 -2.38 -11.26
C TYR A 103 -3.92 -1.50 -12.02
N ASP A 104 -3.90 -0.21 -11.72
CA ASP A 104 -3.09 0.83 -12.34
C ASP A 104 -3.32 1.02 -13.84
N PHE A 105 -2.83 2.15 -14.35
CA PHE A 105 -3.03 2.56 -15.73
C PHE A 105 -2.39 1.62 -16.75
N ASP A 106 -1.25 1.03 -16.42
CA ASP A 106 -0.51 0.11 -17.28
C ASP A 106 -1.27 -1.21 -17.58
N THR A 107 -2.28 -1.56 -16.81
CA THR A 107 -3.22 -2.64 -17.14
C THR A 107 -4.59 -2.12 -17.54
N GLY A 108 -5.04 -1.05 -16.90
CA GLY A 108 -6.38 -0.49 -17.04
C GLY A 108 -6.73 -0.04 -18.46
N TYR A 109 -5.76 0.52 -19.19
CA TYR A 109 -6.02 1.00 -20.55
C TYR A 109 -6.39 -0.11 -21.53
N THR A 110 -5.64 -1.20 -21.55
CA THR A 110 -5.92 -2.36 -22.39
C THR A 110 -7.15 -3.12 -21.90
N ALA A 111 -7.26 -3.34 -20.59
CA ALA A 111 -8.42 -3.98 -19.96
C ALA A 111 -9.74 -3.29 -20.33
N ARG A 112 -9.79 -1.95 -20.23
CA ARG A 112 -10.97 -1.17 -20.65
C ARG A 112 -11.35 -1.38 -22.11
N LYS A 113 -10.36 -1.40 -23.02
CA LYS A 113 -10.61 -1.66 -24.44
C LYS A 113 -11.20 -3.06 -24.67
N CYS A 114 -10.66 -4.06 -23.94
CA CYS A 114 -11.17 -5.43 -23.97
C CYS A 114 -12.59 -5.51 -23.41
N ALA A 115 -12.85 -4.90 -22.26
CA ALA A 115 -14.18 -4.87 -21.64
C ALA A 115 -15.24 -4.31 -22.60
N LYS A 116 -14.96 -3.15 -23.25
CA LYS A 116 -15.84 -2.59 -24.26
C LYS A 116 -16.05 -3.54 -25.45
N LYS A 117 -14.95 -4.13 -25.99
CA LYS A 117 -14.98 -5.00 -27.16
C LYS A 117 -15.74 -6.30 -26.92
N PHE A 118 -15.55 -6.90 -25.75
CA PHE A 118 -16.13 -8.19 -25.39
C PHE A 118 -17.41 -8.07 -24.56
N LYS A 119 -17.91 -6.83 -24.36
CA LYS A 119 -19.14 -6.50 -23.61
C LYS A 119 -19.11 -7.04 -22.17
N LYS A 120 -17.99 -6.81 -21.46
CA LYS A 120 -17.75 -7.20 -20.07
C LYS A 120 -17.82 -6.01 -19.14
N LYS A 121 -18.14 -6.23 -17.87
CA LYS A 121 -18.04 -5.22 -16.81
C LYS A 121 -16.58 -4.89 -16.55
N PHE A 122 -16.31 -3.65 -16.15
CA PHE A 122 -14.96 -3.17 -15.95
C PHE A 122 -14.79 -2.38 -14.65
N ILE A 123 -13.93 -2.87 -13.77
CA ILE A 123 -13.51 -2.19 -12.54
C ILE A 123 -12.08 -1.70 -12.73
N TYR A 124 -11.83 -0.45 -12.35
CA TYR A 124 -10.51 0.16 -12.36
C TYR A 124 -10.05 0.51 -10.95
N ASP A 125 -8.99 -0.13 -10.46
CA ASP A 125 -8.40 0.10 -9.14
C ASP A 125 -7.11 0.93 -9.27
N ILE A 126 -7.04 2.05 -8.54
CA ILE A 126 -5.95 3.02 -8.54
C ILE A 126 -5.23 3.00 -7.17
N PRO A 127 -4.31 2.07 -6.93
CA PRO A 127 -3.47 2.09 -5.75
C PRO A 127 -2.59 3.33 -5.71
N ASP A 128 -1.99 3.69 -6.86
CA ASP A 128 -1.17 4.87 -7.06
C ASP A 128 -1.52 5.55 -8.39
N TYR A 129 -1.79 6.87 -8.34
CA TYR A 129 -2.08 7.61 -9.56
C TYR A 129 -0.86 7.65 -10.47
N TYR A 130 -1.01 7.18 -11.71
CA TYR A 130 0.11 6.79 -12.56
C TYR A 130 1.08 7.93 -12.86
N VAL A 131 0.57 9.11 -13.17
CA VAL A 131 1.39 10.29 -13.50
C VAL A 131 2.25 10.72 -12.31
N ASP A 132 1.69 10.72 -11.11
CA ASP A 132 2.38 11.14 -9.88
C ASP A 132 3.42 10.11 -9.45
N SER A 133 3.05 8.83 -9.49
CA SER A 133 3.92 7.73 -9.06
C SER A 133 5.11 7.50 -9.99
N HIS A 134 5.02 7.96 -11.26
CA HIS A 134 6.09 7.83 -12.26
C HIS A 134 6.84 9.15 -12.53
N GLY A 135 6.56 10.21 -11.76
CA GLY A 135 7.25 11.50 -11.91
C GLY A 135 7.02 12.15 -13.28
N LEU A 136 5.84 11.95 -13.88
CA LEU A 136 5.52 12.47 -15.21
C LEU A 136 4.85 13.85 -15.18
N ASN A 137 4.65 14.42 -13.99
CA ASN A 137 4.02 15.72 -13.79
C ASN A 137 4.72 16.83 -14.58
N GLY A 138 3.92 17.72 -15.17
CA GLY A 138 4.41 18.85 -15.96
C GLY A 138 4.90 18.51 -17.37
N SER A 139 5.13 17.23 -17.70
CA SER A 139 5.61 16.82 -19.02
C SER A 139 4.46 16.67 -20.05
N VAL A 140 4.79 16.80 -21.34
CA VAL A 140 3.83 16.55 -22.43
C VAL A 140 3.32 15.12 -22.40
N ILE A 141 4.21 14.15 -22.12
CA ILE A 141 3.86 12.73 -21.99
C ILE A 141 2.92 12.54 -20.81
N GLY A 142 3.19 13.18 -19.67
CA GLY A 142 2.33 13.11 -18.49
C GLY A 142 0.92 13.65 -18.77
N LYS A 143 0.79 14.77 -19.51
CA LYS A 143 -0.51 15.29 -19.92
C LYS A 143 -1.29 14.32 -20.81
N LEU A 144 -0.60 13.60 -21.71
CA LEU A 144 -1.22 12.58 -22.55
C LEU A 144 -1.68 11.38 -21.73
N VAL A 145 -0.78 10.86 -20.87
CA VAL A 145 -1.06 9.72 -19.99
C VAL A 145 -2.23 10.06 -19.07
N LYS A 146 -2.25 11.25 -18.44
CA LYS A 146 -3.36 11.72 -17.64
C LYS A 146 -4.71 11.67 -18.40
N ARG A 147 -4.76 12.24 -19.61
CA ARG A 147 -5.99 12.19 -20.43
C ARG A 147 -6.46 10.77 -20.75
N MET A 148 -5.50 9.88 -20.97
CA MET A 148 -5.80 8.47 -21.24
C MET A 148 -6.33 7.78 -19.97
N GLU A 149 -5.73 8.04 -18.80
CA GLU A 149 -6.16 7.51 -17.49
C GLU A 149 -7.53 8.09 -17.09
N ASP A 150 -7.75 9.41 -17.25
CA ASP A 150 -9.07 10.05 -17.07
C ASP A 150 -10.15 9.36 -17.94
N SER A 151 -9.78 8.97 -19.16
CA SER A 151 -10.67 8.21 -20.05
C SER A 151 -10.94 6.78 -19.56
N VAL A 152 -10.01 6.15 -18.83
CA VAL A 152 -10.23 4.84 -18.18
C VAL A 152 -11.22 5.01 -17.04
N ILE A 153 -10.98 5.97 -16.15
CA ILE A 153 -11.84 6.30 -15.00
C ILE A 153 -13.28 6.57 -15.47
N ASN A 154 -13.45 7.49 -16.42
CA ASN A 154 -14.80 7.91 -16.91
C ASN A 154 -15.59 6.80 -17.61
N ARG A 155 -14.96 5.68 -17.94
CA ARG A 155 -15.58 4.57 -18.67
C ARG A 155 -15.54 3.25 -17.90
N SER A 156 -15.07 3.24 -16.68
CA SER A 156 -15.21 2.09 -15.79
C SER A 156 -16.64 2.01 -15.25
N ASP A 157 -17.11 0.81 -14.95
CA ASP A 157 -18.38 0.62 -14.25
C ASP A 157 -18.22 0.98 -12.76
N ALA A 158 -17.03 0.70 -12.18
CA ALA A 158 -16.61 1.17 -10.87
C ALA A 158 -15.14 1.58 -10.90
N THR A 159 -14.80 2.65 -10.19
CA THR A 159 -13.42 3.09 -9.90
C THR A 159 -13.14 2.92 -8.41
N ILE A 160 -11.98 2.39 -8.08
CA ILE A 160 -11.53 2.22 -6.70
C ILE A 160 -10.27 3.07 -6.49
N ILE A 161 -10.23 3.81 -5.40
CA ILE A 161 -9.05 4.54 -4.92
C ILE A 161 -8.68 4.04 -3.53
N CYS A 162 -7.47 4.33 -3.03
CA CYS A 162 -7.01 3.75 -1.76
C CYS A 162 -7.16 4.68 -0.55
N THR A 163 -7.50 5.98 -0.76
CA THR A 163 -7.85 6.94 0.31
C THR A 163 -8.82 7.98 -0.21
N GLU A 164 -9.49 8.69 0.71
CA GLU A 164 -10.41 9.79 0.37
C GLU A 164 -9.67 10.96 -0.30
N GLU A 165 -8.46 11.25 0.13
CA GLU A 165 -7.62 12.35 -0.38
C GLU A 165 -7.29 12.17 -1.87
N ARG A 166 -7.24 10.91 -2.35
CA ARG A 166 -7.02 10.62 -3.78
C ARG A 166 -8.14 11.07 -4.69
N LYS A 167 -9.29 11.49 -4.16
CA LYS A 167 -10.33 12.15 -4.97
C LYS A 167 -9.79 13.42 -5.64
N GLU A 168 -8.87 14.13 -4.98
CA GLU A 168 -8.23 15.32 -5.55
C GLU A 168 -7.36 14.99 -6.77
N GLN A 169 -6.68 13.83 -6.79
CA GLN A 169 -5.86 13.40 -7.93
C GLN A 169 -6.68 13.16 -9.20
N ILE A 170 -7.92 12.75 -9.04
CA ILE A 170 -8.84 12.45 -10.14
C ILE A 170 -9.85 13.56 -10.42
N LEU A 171 -9.63 14.78 -9.89
CA LEU A 171 -10.48 15.94 -10.17
C LEU A 171 -10.57 16.19 -11.67
N GLY A 172 -11.81 16.49 -12.14
CA GLY A 172 -12.13 16.65 -13.55
C GLY A 172 -12.50 15.34 -14.26
N THR A 173 -12.44 14.20 -13.57
CA THR A 173 -13.03 12.95 -14.05
C THR A 173 -14.46 12.77 -13.54
N HIS A 174 -15.21 11.87 -14.17
CA HIS A 174 -16.61 11.57 -13.83
C HIS A 174 -16.78 10.04 -13.72
N PRO A 175 -16.23 9.39 -12.68
CA PRO A 175 -16.42 7.96 -12.48
C PRO A 175 -17.92 7.66 -12.28
N ARG A 176 -18.44 6.57 -12.87
CA ARG A 176 -19.83 6.16 -12.70
C ARG A 176 -20.16 5.83 -11.25
N LYS A 177 -19.25 5.09 -10.63
CA LYS A 177 -19.22 4.76 -9.19
C LYS A 177 -17.82 4.90 -8.69
N LEU A 178 -17.63 5.50 -7.51
CA LEU A 178 -16.33 5.69 -6.88
C LEU A 178 -16.35 5.09 -5.48
N TYR A 179 -15.40 4.19 -5.21
CA TYR A 179 -15.26 3.52 -3.93
C TYR A 179 -13.86 3.73 -3.36
N VAL A 180 -13.75 3.63 -2.04
CA VAL A 180 -12.47 3.67 -1.32
C VAL A 180 -12.20 2.32 -0.69
N ILE A 181 -11.09 1.69 -1.06
CA ILE A 181 -10.58 0.47 -0.43
C ILE A 181 -9.18 0.73 0.07
N HIS A 182 -9.02 0.85 1.38
CA HIS A 182 -7.76 1.15 2.04
C HIS A 182 -6.76 -0.01 1.96
N ASN A 183 -5.45 0.31 2.04
CA ASN A 183 -4.35 -0.68 2.06
C ASN A 183 -4.17 -1.31 3.45
N THR A 184 -5.26 -1.58 4.14
CA THR A 184 -5.27 -2.09 5.51
C THR A 184 -4.84 -3.55 5.59
N PRO A 185 -4.18 -3.99 6.69
CA PRO A 185 -3.84 -5.40 6.89
C PRO A 185 -5.09 -6.28 7.12
N ASP A 186 -5.00 -7.54 6.71
CA ASP A 186 -5.97 -8.58 7.06
C ASP A 186 -5.38 -9.41 8.21
N VAL A 187 -5.21 -8.78 9.35
CA VAL A 187 -4.73 -9.44 10.58
C VAL A 187 -5.88 -9.54 11.56
N ASP A 188 -6.03 -10.71 12.15
CA ASP A 188 -6.94 -10.91 13.27
C ASP A 188 -6.27 -10.39 14.54
N ILE A 189 -6.70 -9.21 14.99
CA ILE A 189 -6.18 -8.59 16.21
C ILE A 189 -7.20 -8.85 17.31
N SER A 190 -7.40 -10.15 17.60
CA SER A 190 -8.35 -10.59 18.63
C SER A 190 -7.92 -10.24 20.06
N ASP A 191 -6.72 -9.71 20.27
CA ASP A 191 -6.25 -9.24 21.57
C ASP A 191 -6.70 -7.79 21.83
N GLU A 192 -8.02 -7.59 21.94
CA GLU A 192 -8.61 -6.28 22.29
C GLU A 192 -8.15 -5.79 23.69
N ASN A 193 -7.70 -6.71 24.54
CA ASN A 193 -7.35 -6.47 25.95
C ASN A 193 -5.86 -6.58 26.27
N ALA A 194 -4.96 -6.66 25.27
CA ALA A 194 -3.54 -6.63 25.56
C ALA A 194 -3.19 -5.35 26.33
N ALA A 195 -2.73 -5.49 27.57
CA ALA A 195 -2.27 -4.37 28.37
C ALA A 195 -1.17 -3.63 27.58
N VAL A 196 -1.28 -2.31 27.50
CA VAL A 196 -0.24 -1.50 26.89
C VAL A 196 0.95 -1.52 27.83
N GLU A 197 2.03 -2.18 27.44
CA GLU A 197 3.28 -2.19 28.21
C GLU A 197 3.90 -0.79 28.11
N VAL A 198 4.34 -0.25 29.25
CA VAL A 198 5.07 1.01 29.30
C VAL A 198 6.53 0.70 29.55
N HIS A 199 7.36 0.89 28.53
CA HIS A 199 8.79 0.65 28.59
C HIS A 199 9.53 1.79 29.32
N GLU A 200 10.65 1.50 29.94
CA GLU A 200 11.54 2.49 30.58
C GLU A 200 12.04 3.52 29.54
N ARG A 201 12.51 3.03 28.37
CA ARG A 201 12.87 3.83 27.21
C ARG A 201 11.76 3.75 26.19
N LEU A 202 11.36 4.89 25.60
CA LEU A 202 10.36 4.92 24.52
C LEU A 202 10.90 4.18 23.29
N LYS A 203 10.22 3.14 22.83
CA LYS A 203 10.61 2.36 21.64
C LYS A 203 9.89 2.87 20.39
N LEU A 204 10.64 3.53 19.52
CA LEU A 204 10.17 3.87 18.18
C LEU A 204 10.47 2.72 17.22
N VAL A 205 9.61 2.48 16.23
CA VAL A 205 9.81 1.43 15.23
C VAL A 205 9.53 1.89 13.81
N TYR A 206 10.38 1.44 12.90
CA TYR A 206 10.15 1.52 11.45
C TYR A 206 10.52 0.18 10.79
N VAL A 207 9.59 -0.43 10.08
CA VAL A 207 9.89 -1.60 9.24
C VAL A 207 9.41 -1.37 7.82
N GLY A 208 10.28 -1.54 6.83
CA GLY A 208 9.89 -1.42 5.43
C GLY A 208 11.02 -1.08 4.46
N ILE A 209 10.64 -0.62 3.27
CA ILE A 209 11.62 -0.21 2.26
C ILE A 209 12.29 1.09 2.70
N PHE A 210 13.62 1.10 2.73
CA PHE A 210 14.40 2.28 3.06
C PHE A 210 14.43 3.29 1.91
N GLY A 211 14.56 4.55 2.27
CA GLY A 211 14.69 5.65 1.33
C GLY A 211 14.93 6.95 2.08
N ARG A 212 15.75 7.84 1.52
CA ARG A 212 16.07 9.14 2.13
C ARG A 212 14.83 9.99 2.39
N VAL A 213 13.81 9.84 1.56
CA VAL A 213 12.50 10.50 1.69
C VAL A 213 11.60 9.92 2.79
N ARG A 214 12.12 8.97 3.59
CA ARG A 214 11.43 8.33 4.73
C ARG A 214 11.88 8.86 6.08
N TYR A 215 12.87 9.75 6.11
CA TYR A 215 13.40 10.43 7.30
C TYR A 215 13.96 9.48 8.39
N ILE A 216 14.20 8.22 8.04
CA ILE A 216 14.64 7.18 8.99
C ILE A 216 16.07 7.40 9.50
N ASP A 217 16.94 7.97 8.68
CA ASP A 217 18.27 8.43 9.08
C ASP A 217 18.19 9.54 10.14
N LYS A 218 17.27 10.48 9.99
CA LYS A 218 17.07 11.57 10.95
C LYS A 218 16.46 11.09 12.26
N ILE A 219 15.57 10.10 12.21
CA ILE A 219 15.08 9.45 13.44
C ILE A 219 16.24 8.75 14.16
N ALA A 220 17.09 8.01 13.43
CA ALA A 220 18.25 7.35 14.02
C ALA A 220 19.24 8.35 14.62
N GLU A 221 19.53 9.48 13.94
CA GLU A 221 20.38 10.55 14.46
C GLU A 221 19.80 11.18 15.74
N ALA A 222 18.49 11.45 15.77
CA ALA A 222 17.81 12.04 16.92
C ALA A 222 17.85 11.08 18.13
N VAL A 223 17.57 9.80 17.91
CA VAL A 223 17.57 8.78 18.98
C VAL A 223 18.98 8.48 19.47
N ALA A 224 19.98 8.40 18.59
CA ALA A 224 21.38 8.15 18.97
C ALA A 224 21.96 9.20 19.94
N ALA A 225 21.42 10.43 19.93
CA ALA A 225 21.82 11.51 20.84
C ALA A 225 21.09 11.46 22.21
N ARG A 226 20.25 10.46 22.47
CA ARG A 226 19.36 10.37 23.63
C ARG A 226 19.62 9.09 24.45
N THR A 227 19.14 9.09 25.69
CA THR A 227 19.20 7.92 26.58
C THR A 227 17.83 7.39 26.99
N ASP A 228 16.77 8.14 26.67
CA ASP A 228 15.38 7.92 27.08
C ASP A 228 14.50 7.27 26.01
N CYS A 229 15.07 6.96 24.83
CA CYS A 229 14.38 6.26 23.75
C CYS A 229 15.30 5.30 22.99
N GLU A 230 14.68 4.37 22.27
CA GLU A 230 15.32 3.40 21.38
C GLU A 230 14.68 3.47 20.00
N PHE A 231 15.43 3.14 18.94
CA PHE A 231 14.91 3.02 17.60
C PHE A 231 15.14 1.64 17.02
N HIS A 232 14.07 0.93 16.72
CA HIS A 232 14.02 -0.40 16.15
C HIS A 232 13.78 -0.31 14.64
N ILE A 233 14.72 -0.78 13.82
CA ILE A 233 14.72 -0.60 12.37
C ILE A 233 14.79 -1.95 11.68
N GLY A 234 13.77 -2.27 10.86
CA GLY A 234 13.77 -3.45 10.00
C GLY A 234 13.56 -3.03 8.54
N GLY A 235 14.26 -3.68 7.61
CA GLY A 235 14.05 -3.39 6.20
C GLY A 235 15.32 -3.36 5.35
N PHE A 236 15.17 -2.81 4.15
CA PHE A 236 16.24 -2.75 3.15
C PHE A 236 15.94 -1.65 2.11
N GLY A 237 16.96 -1.28 1.35
CA GLY A 237 16.80 -0.41 0.19
C GLY A 237 17.61 0.88 0.24
N ALA A 238 17.72 1.54 -0.91
CA ALA A 238 18.48 2.76 -1.12
C ALA A 238 19.97 2.70 -0.71
N GLY A 239 20.53 1.49 -0.49
CA GLY A 239 21.91 1.32 -0.03
C GLY A 239 22.16 1.85 1.38
N MET A 240 21.11 1.86 2.24
CA MET A 240 21.21 2.38 3.62
C MET A 240 21.46 1.28 4.66
N GLU A 241 21.57 0.02 4.24
CA GLU A 241 21.76 -1.14 5.14
C GLU A 241 23.03 -0.98 5.98
N SER A 242 24.18 -0.70 5.36
CA SER A 242 25.45 -0.50 6.06
C SER A 242 25.41 0.69 7.02
N TYR A 243 24.70 1.77 6.67
CA TYR A 243 24.51 2.91 7.56
C TYR A 243 23.82 2.49 8.88
N PHE A 244 22.75 1.69 8.80
CA PHE A 244 22.03 1.24 9.99
C PHE A 244 22.79 0.15 10.77
N GLU A 245 23.59 -0.68 10.10
CA GLU A 245 24.53 -1.61 10.75
C GLU A 245 25.56 -0.83 11.57
N ASP A 246 26.19 0.20 10.99
CA ASP A 246 27.16 1.05 11.68
C ASP A 246 26.54 1.80 12.86
N MET A 247 25.33 2.33 12.70
CA MET A 247 24.59 2.99 13.78
C MET A 247 24.28 2.03 14.93
N ALA A 248 23.82 0.80 14.64
CA ALA A 248 23.52 -0.21 15.66
C ALA A 248 24.79 -0.72 16.37
N ASN A 249 25.94 -0.76 15.68
CA ASN A 249 27.21 -1.11 16.30
C ASN A 249 27.76 0.00 17.21
N LYS A 250 27.43 1.26 16.92
CA LYS A 250 27.95 2.42 17.64
C LYS A 250 27.08 2.84 18.83
N TYR A 251 25.78 2.68 18.74
CA TYR A 251 24.80 3.17 19.70
C TYR A 251 23.93 2.04 20.24
N ASP A 252 23.89 1.84 21.55
CA ASP A 252 23.15 0.76 22.22
C ASP A 252 21.62 0.90 22.11
N ASN A 253 21.13 2.10 21.83
CA ASN A 253 19.72 2.44 21.66
C ASN A 253 19.25 2.41 20.18
N ILE A 254 20.09 1.98 19.24
CA ILE A 254 19.73 1.70 17.85
C ILE A 254 19.75 0.19 17.62
N LYS A 255 18.63 -0.37 17.14
CA LYS A 255 18.48 -1.81 16.89
C LYS A 255 18.15 -2.05 15.43
N TYR A 256 19.06 -2.66 14.68
CA TYR A 256 18.85 -2.99 13.27
C TYR A 256 18.64 -4.50 13.09
N TYR A 257 17.54 -4.86 12.40
CA TYR A 257 17.08 -6.25 12.22
C TYR A 257 17.29 -6.78 10.80
N GLY A 258 17.82 -5.97 9.88
CA GLY A 258 17.88 -6.33 8.46
C GLY A 258 16.50 -6.53 7.86
N ARG A 259 16.43 -7.31 6.78
CA ARG A 259 15.17 -7.67 6.14
C ARG A 259 14.47 -8.78 6.92
N ILE A 260 13.30 -8.49 7.48
CA ILE A 260 12.48 -9.44 8.23
C ILE A 260 11.19 -9.79 7.50
N PRO A 261 10.62 -11.00 7.70
CA PRO A 261 9.33 -11.38 7.13
C PRO A 261 8.18 -10.60 7.77
N TYR A 262 7.02 -10.57 7.08
CA TYR A 262 5.89 -9.74 7.49
C TYR A 262 5.35 -10.11 8.89
N ASP A 263 5.27 -11.39 9.22
CA ASP A 263 4.80 -11.84 10.55
C ASP A 263 5.71 -11.29 11.67
N ARG A 264 7.04 -11.36 11.45
CA ARG A 264 8.01 -10.78 12.41
C ARG A 264 7.94 -9.24 12.44
N THR A 265 7.54 -8.61 11.32
CA THR A 265 7.29 -7.15 11.29
C THR A 265 6.18 -6.78 12.27
N ILE A 266 5.03 -7.45 12.19
CA ILE A 266 3.88 -7.19 13.08
C ILE A 266 4.22 -7.47 14.56
N GLU A 267 5.01 -8.51 14.84
CA GLU A 267 5.50 -8.80 16.20
C GLU A 267 6.38 -7.66 16.72
N LEU A 268 7.37 -7.21 15.94
CA LEU A 268 8.27 -6.12 16.33
C LEU A 268 7.49 -4.80 16.53
N GLU A 269 6.55 -4.49 15.66
CA GLU A 269 5.68 -3.31 15.78
C GLU A 269 4.81 -3.39 17.06
N ARG A 270 4.38 -4.58 17.43
CA ARG A 270 3.62 -4.81 18.69
C ARG A 270 4.49 -4.62 19.93
N GLU A 271 5.75 -5.04 19.88
CA GLU A 271 6.75 -4.92 20.96
C GLU A 271 7.22 -3.47 21.19
N CYS A 272 6.95 -2.55 20.27
CA CYS A 272 7.38 -1.15 20.36
C CYS A 272 6.21 -0.22 20.74
N ASP A 273 6.55 1.02 21.11
CA ASP A 273 5.57 1.99 21.63
C ASP A 273 4.99 2.91 20.53
N VAL A 274 5.81 3.33 19.56
CA VAL A 274 5.44 4.32 18.54
C VAL A 274 5.86 3.85 17.16
N MET A 275 4.95 3.89 16.20
CA MET A 275 5.23 3.56 14.81
C MET A 275 5.57 4.81 13.98
N CYS A 276 6.69 4.76 13.27
CA CYS A 276 7.18 5.86 12.45
C CYS A 276 6.73 5.69 10.99
N ALA A 277 6.01 6.67 10.46
CA ALA A 277 5.54 6.72 9.07
C ALA A 277 5.78 8.10 8.45
N ILE A 278 7.01 8.60 8.56
CA ILE A 278 7.40 9.92 8.07
C ILE A 278 7.75 9.83 6.58
N TYR A 279 7.18 10.74 5.81
CA TYR A 279 7.38 10.87 4.36
C TYR A 279 7.71 12.32 4.03
N ASP A 280 8.58 12.54 3.04
CA ASP A 280 8.93 13.88 2.56
C ASP A 280 7.72 14.52 1.87
N PRO A 281 7.15 15.63 2.39
CA PRO A 281 6.01 16.30 1.79
C PRO A 281 6.32 17.01 0.46
N SER A 282 7.59 17.17 0.10
CA SER A 282 7.98 17.72 -1.19
C SER A 282 7.75 16.76 -2.36
N VAL A 283 7.54 15.47 -2.08
CA VAL A 283 7.24 14.45 -3.09
C VAL A 283 5.73 14.40 -3.33
N PRO A 284 5.22 14.77 -4.52
CA PRO A 284 3.77 14.92 -4.76
C PRO A 284 2.94 13.70 -4.41
N ASN A 285 3.44 12.49 -4.70
CA ASN A 285 2.72 11.25 -4.38
C ASN A 285 2.61 10.97 -2.86
N HIS A 286 3.48 11.59 -2.03
CA HIS A 286 3.44 11.40 -0.58
C HIS A 286 2.27 12.14 0.08
N TYR A 287 1.78 13.21 -0.52
CA TYR A 287 0.57 13.90 -0.06
C TYR A 287 -0.65 12.97 -0.05
N TYR A 288 -0.71 12.06 -1.02
CA TYR A 288 -1.81 11.08 -1.16
C TYR A 288 -1.44 9.68 -0.67
N ALA A 289 -0.32 9.51 0.04
CA ALA A 289 0.15 8.21 0.45
C ALA A 289 -0.83 7.51 1.42
N ALA A 290 -1.02 6.22 1.21
CA ALA A 290 -1.76 5.32 2.09
C ALA A 290 -0.80 4.29 2.70
N PRO A 291 0.09 4.70 3.62
CA PRO A 291 1.13 3.80 4.12
C PRO A 291 0.51 2.66 4.94
N ASN A 292 0.93 1.43 4.68
CA ASN A 292 0.48 0.26 5.45
C ASN A 292 0.68 0.48 6.96
N LYS A 293 1.80 1.13 7.34
CA LYS A 293 2.12 1.46 8.73
C LYS A 293 1.04 2.26 9.46
N PHE A 294 0.30 3.11 8.75
CA PHE A 294 -0.82 3.83 9.35
C PHE A 294 -1.90 2.84 9.81
N TYR A 295 -2.28 1.92 8.94
CA TYR A 295 -3.32 0.93 9.25
C TYR A 295 -2.84 -0.13 10.24
N GLU A 296 -1.57 -0.53 10.14
CA GLU A 296 -0.91 -1.44 11.10
C GLU A 296 -0.90 -0.81 12.49
N ALA A 297 -0.49 0.44 12.62
CA ALA A 297 -0.50 1.17 13.90
C ALA A 297 -1.91 1.27 14.52
N LEU A 298 -2.91 1.64 13.72
CA LEU A 298 -4.30 1.70 14.19
C LEU A 298 -4.76 0.33 14.70
N SER A 299 -4.46 -0.71 13.95
CA SER A 299 -4.84 -2.07 14.27
C SER A 299 -4.19 -2.56 15.57
N LEU A 300 -2.92 -2.23 15.77
CA LEU A 300 -2.15 -2.56 16.97
C LEU A 300 -2.43 -1.61 18.14
N GLY A 301 -3.13 -0.51 17.91
CA GLY A 301 -3.37 0.52 18.93
C GLY A 301 -2.11 1.32 19.28
N LYS A 302 -1.20 1.51 18.33
CA LYS A 302 0.06 2.24 18.55
C LYS A 302 -0.04 3.69 18.08
N PRO A 303 0.53 4.65 18.84
CA PRO A 303 0.71 6.01 18.37
C PRO A 303 1.53 6.06 17.08
N LEU A 304 1.22 7.03 16.23
CA LEU A 304 1.92 7.28 14.97
C LEU A 304 2.79 8.55 15.06
N LEU A 305 3.94 8.51 14.41
CA LEU A 305 4.76 9.68 14.13
C LEU A 305 4.78 9.90 12.62
N MET A 306 4.15 10.99 12.15
CA MET A 306 3.99 11.31 10.74
C MET A 306 4.43 12.72 10.42
N ALA A 307 4.70 13.02 9.14
CA ALA A 307 4.96 14.39 8.69
C ALA A 307 3.68 15.07 8.19
N ARG A 308 3.53 16.35 8.48
CA ARG A 308 2.47 17.22 7.98
C ARG A 308 2.43 17.23 6.46
N ASN A 309 1.26 17.40 5.89
CA ASN A 309 1.01 17.39 4.44
C ASN A 309 1.41 16.07 3.75
N THR A 310 1.31 14.96 4.46
CA THR A 310 1.52 13.63 3.89
C THR A 310 0.42 12.68 4.28
N GLY A 311 -0.12 11.98 3.32
CA GLY A 311 -1.04 10.86 3.46
C GLY A 311 -2.10 11.06 4.55
N MET A 312 -2.05 10.19 5.55
CA MET A 312 -3.05 10.12 6.63
C MET A 312 -2.70 10.99 7.86
N ALA A 313 -1.76 11.94 7.74
CA ALA A 313 -1.31 12.75 8.87
C ALA A 313 -2.44 13.60 9.50
N SER A 314 -3.36 14.14 8.68
CA SER A 314 -4.53 14.87 9.18
C SER A 314 -5.41 14.02 10.07
N VAL A 315 -5.56 12.73 9.76
CA VAL A 315 -6.34 11.78 10.59
C VAL A 315 -5.67 11.56 11.94
N VAL A 316 -4.33 11.51 11.97
CA VAL A 316 -3.56 11.38 13.23
C VAL A 316 -3.79 12.60 14.14
N GLU A 317 -3.73 13.81 13.58
CA GLU A 317 -4.01 15.05 14.33
C GLU A 317 -5.46 15.12 14.81
N GLU A 318 -6.43 14.89 13.92
CA GLU A 318 -7.86 15.02 14.21
C GLU A 318 -8.32 14.09 15.33
N HIS A 319 -7.78 12.86 15.34
CA HIS A 319 -8.17 11.85 16.34
C HIS A 319 -7.25 11.80 17.57
N GLY A 320 -6.13 12.56 17.58
CA GLY A 320 -5.17 12.57 18.69
C GLY A 320 -4.57 11.19 18.93
N ILE A 321 -4.13 10.51 17.87
CA ILE A 321 -3.59 9.14 17.88
C ILE A 321 -2.10 9.08 17.57
N GLY A 322 -1.38 10.17 17.82
CA GLY A 322 0.06 10.28 17.60
C GLY A 322 0.50 11.72 17.44
N GLU A 323 1.70 11.89 16.88
CA GLU A 323 2.34 13.18 16.65
C GLU A 323 2.52 13.44 15.16
N VAL A 324 2.23 14.68 14.73
CA VAL A 324 2.47 15.16 13.38
C VAL A 324 3.50 16.29 13.42
N ILE A 325 4.59 16.10 12.71
CA ILE A 325 5.73 17.02 12.68
C ILE A 325 5.80 17.81 11.37
N ASP A 326 6.33 18.99 11.43
CA ASP A 326 6.91 19.63 10.26
C ASP A 326 8.19 18.88 9.86
N TYR A 327 8.45 18.77 8.55
CA TYR A 327 9.55 17.93 8.04
C TYR A 327 10.92 18.58 8.32
N ASN A 328 11.28 18.72 9.61
CA ASN A 328 12.55 19.24 10.09
C ASN A 328 12.97 18.58 11.41
N PHE A 329 14.25 18.72 11.76
CA PHE A 329 14.87 18.01 12.89
C PHE A 329 14.39 18.53 14.26
N ASP A 330 14.13 19.82 14.39
CA ASP A 330 13.65 20.41 15.66
C ASP A 330 12.22 19.93 15.98
N SER A 331 11.35 19.90 14.97
CA SER A 331 10.00 19.38 15.11
C SER A 331 9.99 17.88 15.45
N LEU A 332 10.92 17.10 14.89
CA LEU A 332 11.11 15.69 15.23
C LEU A 332 11.50 15.52 16.71
N ASN A 333 12.51 16.22 17.17
CA ASN A 333 12.93 16.16 18.58
C ASN A 333 11.83 16.57 19.54
N GLY A 334 11.13 17.67 19.25
CA GLY A 334 9.99 18.12 20.05
C GLY A 334 8.85 17.11 20.10
N ALA A 335 8.59 16.37 19.02
CA ALA A 335 7.61 15.29 19.00
C ALA A 335 8.04 14.09 19.85
N ILE A 336 9.33 13.69 19.79
CA ILE A 336 9.88 12.64 20.66
C ILE A 336 9.73 13.03 22.13
N ASP A 337 10.03 14.29 22.50
CA ASP A 337 9.85 14.79 23.87
C ASP A 337 8.41 14.69 24.35
N ARG A 338 7.43 15.07 23.50
CA ARG A 338 6.01 14.93 23.83
C ARG A 338 5.58 13.48 23.97
N LEU A 339 6.01 12.60 23.07
CA LEU A 339 5.71 11.16 23.14
C LEU A 339 6.26 10.51 24.40
N ILE A 340 7.46 10.91 24.85
CA ILE A 340 8.02 10.47 26.13
C ILE A 340 7.20 11.00 27.31
N ALA A 341 6.88 12.27 27.32
CA ALA A 341 6.09 12.91 28.39
C ALA A 341 4.68 12.33 28.49
N GLU A 342 4.06 11.99 27.36
CA GLU A 342 2.69 11.49 27.28
C GLU A 342 2.55 9.96 27.21
N ARG A 343 3.65 9.21 27.37
CA ARG A 343 3.62 7.73 27.26
C ARG A 343 2.64 7.05 28.22
N TYR A 344 2.29 7.69 29.33
CA TYR A 344 1.24 7.20 30.25
C TYR A 344 -0.16 7.22 29.65
N ARG A 345 -0.40 8.00 28.57
CA ARG A 345 -1.68 8.06 27.82
C ARG A 345 -1.78 6.98 26.72
N SER A 346 -0.77 6.12 26.60
CA SER A 346 -0.72 5.10 25.56
C SER A 346 -1.99 4.22 25.51
N GLY A 347 -2.58 3.90 26.66
CA GLY A 347 -3.84 3.14 26.74
C GLY A 347 -5.06 3.90 26.17
N GLU A 348 -5.13 5.23 26.36
CA GLU A 348 -6.18 6.06 25.76
C GLU A 348 -6.01 6.14 24.24
N ILE A 349 -4.78 6.36 23.77
CA ILE A 349 -4.45 6.41 22.34
C ILE A 349 -4.75 5.07 21.68
N ALA A 350 -4.37 3.96 22.32
CA ALA A 350 -4.65 2.61 21.83
C ALA A 350 -6.16 2.37 21.64
N LYS A 351 -6.97 2.78 22.61
CA LYS A 351 -8.42 2.66 22.52
C LYS A 351 -8.99 3.47 21.35
N LYS A 352 -8.55 4.72 21.17
CA LYS A 352 -8.98 5.58 20.05
C LYS A 352 -8.57 5.00 18.71
N ALA A 353 -7.31 4.56 18.57
CA ALA A 353 -6.76 3.99 17.35
C ALA A 353 -7.50 2.70 16.94
N LYS A 354 -7.69 1.75 17.87
CA LYS A 354 -8.44 0.51 17.64
C LYS A 354 -9.90 0.78 17.28
N ALA A 355 -10.56 1.72 17.96
CA ALA A 355 -11.94 2.09 17.65
C ALA A 355 -12.07 2.66 16.23
N LEU A 356 -11.14 3.54 15.83
CA LEU A 356 -11.08 4.10 14.49
C LEU A 356 -10.80 3.01 13.44
N TYR A 357 -9.86 2.10 13.72
CA TYR A 357 -9.59 0.95 12.86
C TYR A 357 -10.85 0.10 12.63
N ASN A 358 -11.51 -0.32 13.70
CA ASN A 358 -12.67 -1.21 13.62
C ASN A 358 -13.87 -0.56 12.90
N SER A 359 -14.09 0.73 13.13
CA SER A 359 -15.22 1.45 12.53
C SER A 359 -15.02 1.82 11.07
N LYS A 360 -13.78 2.11 10.65
CA LYS A 360 -13.53 2.68 9.31
C LYS A 360 -12.51 1.90 8.48
N TYR A 361 -11.40 1.47 9.06
CA TYR A 361 -10.23 1.03 8.31
C TYR A 361 -9.97 -0.48 8.33
N SER A 362 -10.70 -1.28 9.11
CA SER A 362 -10.46 -2.72 9.19
C SER A 362 -10.72 -3.44 7.86
N TRP A 363 -10.03 -4.56 7.65
CA TRP A 363 -10.26 -5.37 6.45
C TRP A 363 -11.72 -5.82 6.33
N LYS A 364 -12.39 -6.09 7.46
CA LYS A 364 -13.83 -6.40 7.49
C LYS A 364 -14.70 -5.28 6.88
N GLN A 365 -14.34 -4.01 7.09
CA GLN A 365 -15.03 -2.88 6.43
C GLN A 365 -14.75 -2.89 4.92
N MET A 366 -13.49 -3.16 4.52
CA MET A 366 -13.14 -3.25 3.09
C MET A 366 -13.88 -4.40 2.39
N GLU A 367 -14.02 -5.56 3.04
CA GLU A 367 -14.82 -6.68 2.50
C GLU A 367 -16.28 -6.29 2.24
N ARG A 368 -16.87 -5.43 3.07
CA ARG A 368 -18.23 -4.92 2.84
C ARG A 368 -18.29 -4.08 1.58
N VAL A 369 -17.33 -3.17 1.41
CA VAL A 369 -17.23 -2.33 0.21
C VAL A 369 -17.00 -3.19 -1.04
N ILE A 370 -16.13 -4.21 -0.95
CA ILE A 370 -15.90 -5.15 -2.07
C ILE A 370 -17.21 -5.85 -2.45
N LYS A 371 -17.97 -6.36 -1.48
CA LYS A 371 -19.27 -7.00 -1.74
C LYS A 371 -20.27 -6.06 -2.41
N GLU A 372 -20.34 -4.81 -1.92
CA GLU A 372 -21.18 -3.77 -2.51
C GLU A 372 -20.81 -3.54 -3.99
N ILE A 373 -19.52 -3.32 -4.30
CA ILE A 373 -19.03 -3.11 -5.67
C ILE A 373 -19.53 -4.23 -6.60
N TYR A 374 -19.30 -5.48 -6.22
CA TYR A 374 -19.61 -6.62 -7.09
C TYR A 374 -21.10 -7.00 -7.13
N THR A 375 -21.88 -6.57 -6.17
CA THR A 375 -23.34 -6.74 -6.17
C THR A 375 -24.01 -5.70 -7.08
N GLU A 376 -23.44 -4.51 -7.17
CA GLU A 376 -23.98 -3.39 -7.92
C GLU A 376 -23.53 -3.31 -9.40
N LEU A 377 -22.69 -4.23 -9.88
CA LEU A 377 -22.26 -4.31 -11.28
C LEU A 377 -23.42 -4.78 -12.19
#